data_0d0889be05aa000e6f89fee990216dee
#
_entry.id   0d0889be05aa000e6f89fee990216dee
#
_cell.length_a   1.000
_cell.length_b   1.000
_cell.length_c   1.000
_cell.angle_alpha   90.00
_cell.angle_beta   90.00
_cell.angle_gamma   90.00
#
_symmetry.space_group_name_H-M   'P 1'
#
loop_
_entity.id
_entity.type
_entity.pdbx_description
1 polymer ?
#
loop_
_entity_poly.entity_id
_entity_poly.type
_entity_poly.pdbx_seq_one_letter_code
_entity_poly.pdbx_strand_id
1 'polypeptide(L)'
;MKRLSIDEISQRQGQQDFATVVCDIDRGKLLEVIDSHYQLDIIETLKQQPLELREQVEEVSVDMWGGFPKVVQEVFPNAHLVFDRFHVMKPVNEELNLIRKQTAMTIKGSKFIMLKNGVDLTDLSQIKLVLILRHSQRLKLAYELKEE
;
A
#
# COMPACT_ATOMS: atom_id res chain seq x y z
N MET A 1 -4.95 -3.26 -21.73
CA MET A 1 -5.22 -3.11 -20.28
C MET A 1 -4.47 -4.23 -19.59
N LYS A 2 -3.31 -3.89 -19.04
CA LYS A 2 -2.39 -4.91 -18.51
C LYS A 2 -2.26 -4.90 -17.00
N ARG A 3 -2.28 -3.71 -16.40
CA ARG A 3 -2.14 -3.53 -14.95
C ARG A 3 -3.36 -2.86 -14.35
N LEU A 4 -3.95 -3.50 -13.37
CA LEU A 4 -5.12 -3.00 -12.64
C LEU A 4 -4.77 -2.74 -11.17
N SER A 5 -5.53 -1.86 -10.53
CA SER A 5 -5.64 -1.81 -9.08
C SER A 5 -7.06 -2.11 -8.64
N ILE A 6 -7.19 -2.84 -7.55
CA ILE A 6 -8.46 -3.04 -6.85
C ILE A 6 -8.28 -2.51 -5.44
N ASP A 7 -9.12 -1.59 -5.03
CA ASP A 7 -9.05 -0.94 -3.72
C ASP A 7 -10.46 -0.75 -3.14
N GLU A 8 -10.53 -0.57 -1.84
CA GLU A 8 -11.76 -0.35 -1.10
C GLU A 8 -11.84 1.10 -0.66
N ILE A 9 -12.95 1.76 -0.99
CA ILE A 9 -13.20 3.14 -0.58
C ILE A 9 -14.42 3.21 0.35
N SER A 10 -14.32 4.02 1.41
CA SER A 10 -15.46 4.34 2.26
C SER A 10 -16.32 5.42 1.59
N GLN A 11 -17.59 5.12 1.43
CA GLN A 11 -18.54 6.08 0.79
C GLN A 11 -18.95 7.21 1.74
N ARG A 12 -18.90 6.99 3.07
CA ARG A 12 -19.25 8.01 4.07
C ARG A 12 -18.34 7.92 5.29
N GLN A 13 -17.94 9.08 5.81
CA GLN A 13 -17.20 9.14 7.08
C GLN A 13 -18.05 8.53 8.22
N GLY A 14 -17.54 7.47 8.84
CA GLY A 14 -18.12 6.87 10.03
C GLY A 14 -19.24 5.83 9.80
N GLN A 15 -19.55 5.46 8.55
CA GLN A 15 -20.42 4.33 8.20
C GLN A 15 -19.65 3.22 7.51
N GLN A 16 -20.09 1.98 7.72
CA GLN A 16 -19.48 0.77 7.12
C GLN A 16 -19.93 0.54 5.66
N ASP A 17 -20.22 1.61 4.93
CA ASP A 17 -20.56 1.54 3.52
C ASP A 17 -19.26 1.65 2.70
N PHE A 18 -18.79 0.53 2.22
CA PHE A 18 -17.61 0.44 1.38
C PHE A 18 -17.99 0.07 -0.05
N ALA A 19 -17.32 0.69 -1.00
CA ALA A 19 -17.37 0.30 -2.40
C ALA A 19 -16.00 -0.16 -2.85
N THR A 20 -15.98 -1.11 -3.79
CA THR A 20 -14.76 -1.56 -4.43
C THR A 20 -14.56 -0.80 -5.73
N VAL A 21 -13.38 -0.26 -5.93
CA VAL A 21 -12.99 0.45 -7.16
C VAL A 21 -11.95 -0.34 -7.92
N VAL A 22 -12.12 -0.40 -9.24
CA VAL A 22 -11.16 -1.03 -10.16
C VAL A 22 -10.66 0.01 -11.13
N CYS A 23 -9.35 0.18 -11.19
CA CYS A 23 -8.69 1.16 -12.03
C CYS A 23 -7.68 0.51 -12.98
N ASP A 24 -7.57 1.06 -14.20
CA ASP A 24 -6.47 0.80 -15.12
C ASP A 24 -5.30 1.70 -14.75
N ILE A 25 -4.24 1.12 -14.19
CA ILE A 25 -3.04 1.85 -13.74
C ILE A 25 -2.31 2.47 -14.94
N ASP A 26 -2.23 1.75 -16.06
CA ASP A 26 -1.48 2.21 -17.24
C ASP A 26 -2.10 3.46 -17.88
N ARG A 27 -3.42 3.58 -17.82
CA ARG A 27 -4.17 4.69 -18.41
C ARG A 27 -4.65 5.72 -17.41
N GLY A 28 -4.52 5.44 -16.10
CA GLY A 28 -5.05 6.29 -15.03
C GLY A 28 -6.58 6.45 -15.10
N LYS A 29 -7.29 5.39 -15.44
CA LYS A 29 -8.75 5.41 -15.63
C LYS A 29 -9.47 4.51 -14.63
N LEU A 30 -10.53 5.05 -14.06
CA LEU A 30 -11.51 4.27 -13.34
C LEU A 30 -12.28 3.37 -14.34
N LEU A 31 -12.32 2.08 -14.08
CA LEU A 31 -12.99 1.09 -14.91
C LEU A 31 -14.34 0.69 -14.34
N GLU A 32 -14.40 0.45 -13.03
CA GLU A 32 -15.60 -0.04 -12.37
C GLU A 32 -15.69 0.47 -10.94
N VAL A 33 -16.90 0.72 -10.48
CA VAL A 33 -17.23 0.98 -9.07
C VAL A 33 -18.29 -0.03 -8.67
N ILE A 34 -17.96 -0.91 -7.75
CA ILE A 34 -18.84 -1.95 -7.24
C ILE A 34 -19.32 -1.54 -5.87
N ASP A 35 -20.62 -1.36 -5.71
CA ASP A 35 -21.25 -0.96 -4.44
C ASP A 35 -21.34 -2.15 -3.47
N SER A 36 -20.21 -2.77 -3.25
CA SER A 36 -20.01 -3.90 -2.33
C SER A 36 -18.53 -4.07 -2.02
N HIS A 37 -18.25 -4.63 -0.84
CA HIS A 37 -16.93 -5.11 -0.43
C HIS A 37 -16.90 -6.64 -0.27
N TYR A 38 -18.02 -7.32 -0.57
CA TYR A 38 -18.08 -8.77 -0.46
C TYR A 38 -17.42 -9.44 -1.67
N GLN A 39 -16.58 -10.43 -1.40
CA GLN A 39 -15.82 -11.15 -2.44
C GLN A 39 -16.69 -11.68 -3.57
N LEU A 40 -17.83 -12.28 -3.24
CA LEU A 40 -18.72 -12.90 -4.21
C LEU A 40 -19.29 -11.86 -5.18
N ASP A 41 -19.77 -10.73 -4.67
CA ASP A 41 -20.33 -9.66 -5.48
C ASP A 41 -19.29 -9.07 -6.44
N ILE A 42 -18.05 -8.88 -5.94
CA ILE A 42 -16.93 -8.39 -6.74
C ILE A 42 -16.59 -9.39 -7.85
N ILE A 43 -16.48 -10.67 -7.51
CA ILE A 43 -16.19 -11.74 -8.46
C ILE A 43 -17.28 -11.82 -9.53
N GLU A 44 -18.55 -11.83 -9.15
CA GLU A 44 -19.67 -11.90 -10.06
C GLU A 44 -19.71 -10.71 -11.02
N THR A 45 -19.52 -9.49 -10.50
CA THR A 45 -19.51 -8.27 -11.30
C THR A 45 -18.36 -8.28 -12.31
N LEU A 46 -17.15 -8.61 -11.86
CA LEU A 46 -15.98 -8.61 -12.74
C LEU A 46 -16.00 -9.77 -13.75
N LYS A 47 -16.62 -10.89 -13.42
CA LYS A 47 -16.80 -12.02 -14.36
C LYS A 47 -17.81 -11.73 -15.47
N GLN A 48 -18.57 -10.65 -15.40
CA GLN A 48 -19.41 -10.19 -16.54
C GLN A 48 -18.56 -9.73 -17.72
N GLN A 49 -17.31 -9.34 -17.48
CA GLN A 49 -16.38 -9.03 -18.55
C GLN A 49 -15.94 -10.32 -19.27
N PRO A 50 -15.81 -10.27 -20.62
CA PRO A 50 -15.37 -11.43 -21.40
C PRO A 50 -14.06 -12.02 -20.89
N LEU A 51 -13.94 -13.34 -20.92
CA LEU A 51 -12.74 -14.04 -20.45
C LEU A 51 -11.48 -13.55 -21.17
N GLU A 52 -11.57 -13.32 -22.48
CA GLU A 52 -10.47 -12.83 -23.32
C GLU A 52 -9.89 -11.50 -22.82
N LEU A 53 -10.73 -10.60 -22.28
CA LEU A 53 -10.27 -9.35 -21.69
C LEU A 53 -9.61 -9.58 -20.32
N ARG A 54 -10.16 -10.49 -19.52
CA ARG A 54 -9.63 -10.81 -18.20
C ARG A 54 -8.27 -11.55 -18.28
N GLU A 55 -8.08 -12.36 -19.31
CA GLU A 55 -6.81 -13.05 -19.59
C GLU A 55 -5.68 -12.13 -20.03
N GLN A 56 -5.99 -10.92 -20.53
CA GLN A 56 -5.01 -9.91 -20.91
C GLN A 56 -4.44 -9.13 -19.73
N VAL A 57 -5.02 -9.26 -18.55
CA VAL A 57 -4.52 -8.62 -17.34
C VAL A 57 -3.31 -9.39 -16.84
N GLU A 58 -2.17 -8.71 -16.76
CA GLU A 58 -0.88 -9.27 -16.38
C GLU A 58 -0.57 -9.06 -14.89
N GLU A 59 -1.10 -7.99 -14.30
CA GLU A 59 -0.82 -7.61 -12.92
C GLU A 59 -2.05 -6.95 -12.27
N VAL A 60 -2.34 -7.33 -11.04
CA VAL A 60 -3.37 -6.66 -10.23
C VAL A 60 -2.77 -6.27 -8.88
N SER A 61 -2.74 -4.97 -8.63
CA SER A 61 -2.33 -4.40 -7.35
C SER A 61 -3.52 -4.33 -6.40
N VAL A 62 -3.35 -4.81 -5.19
CA VAL A 62 -4.39 -4.85 -4.16
C VAL A 62 -3.86 -4.39 -2.81
N ASP A 63 -4.76 -3.95 -1.94
CA ASP A 63 -4.45 -3.80 -0.51
C ASP A 63 -4.15 -5.17 0.12
N MET A 64 -3.31 -5.19 1.14
CA MET A 64 -3.01 -6.40 1.92
C MET A 64 -4.23 -6.95 2.66
N TRP A 65 -5.32 -6.21 2.72
CA TRP A 65 -6.51 -6.61 3.45
C TRP A 65 -7.41 -7.59 2.68
N GLY A 66 -7.68 -8.70 3.31
CA GLY A 66 -8.87 -9.55 3.24
C GLY A 66 -9.05 -10.42 2.00
N GLY A 67 -9.95 -10.05 1.15
CA GLY A 67 -10.56 -10.90 0.13
C GLY A 67 -10.04 -10.76 -1.28
N PHE A 68 -9.29 -9.71 -1.56
CA PHE A 68 -8.85 -9.40 -2.92
C PHE A 68 -7.93 -10.45 -3.56
N PRO A 69 -7.03 -11.15 -2.85
CA PRO A 69 -6.24 -12.22 -3.46
C PRO A 69 -7.10 -13.30 -4.12
N LYS A 70 -8.19 -13.71 -3.47
CA LYS A 70 -9.14 -14.67 -4.02
C LYS A 70 -9.87 -14.12 -5.25
N VAL A 71 -10.28 -12.85 -5.20
CA VAL A 71 -10.92 -12.16 -6.35
C VAL A 71 -9.98 -12.19 -7.56
N VAL A 72 -8.72 -11.82 -7.38
CA VAL A 72 -7.72 -11.80 -8.46
C VAL A 72 -7.53 -13.19 -9.05
N GLN A 73 -7.35 -14.21 -8.22
CA GLN A 73 -7.16 -15.60 -8.66
C GLN A 73 -8.34 -16.13 -9.47
N GLU A 74 -9.57 -15.78 -9.08
CA GLU A 74 -10.78 -16.28 -9.75
C GLU A 74 -11.16 -15.51 -11.00
N VAL A 75 -10.84 -14.22 -11.05
CA VAL A 75 -11.28 -13.32 -12.15
C VAL A 75 -10.21 -13.18 -13.23
N PHE A 76 -8.94 -13.10 -12.85
CA PHE A 76 -7.82 -12.80 -13.75
C PHE A 76 -6.81 -13.95 -13.78
N PRO A 77 -7.03 -14.98 -14.61
CA PRO A 77 -6.29 -16.24 -14.55
C PRO A 77 -4.79 -16.10 -14.82
N ASN A 78 -4.38 -15.07 -15.56
CA ASN A 78 -2.98 -14.84 -15.95
C ASN A 78 -2.30 -13.73 -15.15
N ALA A 79 -3.00 -13.11 -14.19
CA ALA A 79 -2.48 -11.95 -13.49
C ALA A 79 -1.59 -12.34 -12.30
N HIS A 80 -0.50 -11.61 -12.15
CA HIS A 80 0.30 -11.61 -10.93
C HIS A 80 -0.33 -10.70 -9.88
N LEU A 81 -0.47 -11.21 -8.66
CA LEU A 81 -0.94 -10.44 -7.52
C LEU A 81 0.22 -9.61 -6.97
N VAL A 82 0.01 -8.30 -6.84
CA VAL A 82 0.96 -7.35 -6.24
C VAL A 82 0.29 -6.64 -5.08
N PHE A 83 0.98 -6.55 -3.95
CA PHE A 83 0.49 -5.75 -2.83
C PHE A 83 0.94 -4.30 -2.95
N ASP A 84 0.02 -3.36 -2.72
CA ASP A 84 0.34 -1.95 -2.77
C ASP A 84 1.37 -1.59 -1.71
N ARG A 85 2.49 -1.01 -2.16
CA ARG A 85 3.60 -0.60 -1.29
C ARG A 85 3.14 0.38 -0.19
N PHE A 86 2.21 1.27 -0.49
CA PHE A 86 1.71 2.23 0.49
C PHE A 86 1.11 1.52 1.71
N HIS A 87 0.28 0.51 1.49
CA HIS A 87 -0.35 -0.27 2.55
C HIS A 87 0.66 -1.12 3.33
N VAL A 88 1.72 -1.60 2.68
CA VAL A 88 2.82 -2.31 3.35
C VAL A 88 3.64 -1.36 4.21
N MET A 89 4.01 -0.19 3.66
CA MET A 89 4.90 0.76 4.33
C MET A 89 4.23 1.55 5.46
N LYS A 90 2.90 1.70 5.45
CA LYS A 90 2.18 2.43 6.49
C LYS A 90 2.41 1.83 7.89
N PRO A 91 2.13 0.55 8.15
CA PRO A 91 2.41 -0.04 9.47
C PRO A 91 3.91 -0.03 9.82
N VAL A 92 4.81 -0.23 8.84
CA VAL A 92 6.26 -0.14 9.07
C VAL A 92 6.64 1.25 9.57
N ASN A 93 6.12 2.30 8.94
CA ASN A 93 6.38 3.68 9.35
C ASN A 93 5.75 4.01 10.71
N GLU A 94 4.58 3.48 11.03
CA GLU A 94 3.92 3.64 12.32
C GLU A 94 4.76 3.01 13.44
N GLU A 95 5.25 1.79 13.26
CA GLU A 95 6.13 1.11 14.21
C GLU A 95 7.46 1.83 14.38
N LEU A 96 8.09 2.28 13.31
CA LEU A 96 9.32 3.06 13.36
C LEU A 96 9.13 4.35 14.17
N ASN A 97 8.03 5.05 13.95
CA ASN A 97 7.70 6.26 14.69
C ASN A 97 7.41 5.96 16.17
N LEU A 98 6.81 4.82 16.49
CA LEU A 98 6.59 4.37 17.86
C LEU A 98 7.93 4.12 18.57
N ILE A 99 8.86 3.40 17.94
CA ILE A 99 10.20 3.14 18.47
C ILE A 99 10.95 4.48 18.69
N ARG A 100 10.85 5.40 17.73
CA ARG A 100 11.41 6.75 17.85
C ARG A 100 10.90 7.47 19.10
N LYS A 101 9.60 7.41 19.38
CA LYS A 101 9.00 8.01 20.58
C LYS A 101 9.47 7.32 21.86
N GLN A 102 9.51 5.99 21.86
CA GLN A 102 9.95 5.19 23.01
C GLN A 102 11.42 5.43 23.37
N THR A 103 12.27 5.76 22.42
CA THR A 103 13.68 6.10 22.64
C THR A 103 13.91 7.56 23.05
N ALA A 104 12.83 8.32 23.33
CA ALA A 104 12.88 9.72 23.74
C ALA A 104 13.68 10.62 22.76
N MET A 105 13.53 10.37 21.45
CA MET A 105 14.21 11.14 20.42
C MET A 105 13.72 12.60 20.39
N THR A 106 14.60 13.52 20.77
CA THR A 106 14.28 14.95 20.93
C THR A 106 14.71 15.84 19.75
N ILE A 107 15.50 15.29 18.80
CA ILE A 107 15.97 16.07 17.65
C ILE A 107 14.78 16.50 16.79
N LYS A 108 14.65 17.81 16.62
CA LYS A 108 13.57 18.42 15.83
C LYS A 108 13.60 17.93 14.37
N GLY A 109 12.45 17.48 13.89
CA GLY A 109 12.31 16.96 12.53
C GLY A 109 12.69 15.49 12.38
N SER A 110 13.10 14.79 13.45
CA SER A 110 13.50 13.37 13.40
C SER A 110 12.44 12.46 12.80
N LYS A 111 11.16 12.72 13.05
CA LYS A 111 10.05 11.97 12.46
C LYS A 111 10.12 11.99 10.93
N PHE A 112 10.21 13.17 10.33
CA PHE A 112 10.23 13.31 8.87
C PHE A 112 11.49 12.71 8.24
N ILE A 113 12.64 12.89 8.88
CA ILE A 113 13.92 12.35 8.42
C ILE A 113 13.88 10.81 8.41
N MET A 114 13.33 10.20 9.45
CA MET A 114 13.31 8.74 9.58
C MET A 114 12.24 8.06 8.71
N LEU A 115 11.13 8.73 8.45
CA LEU A 115 10.04 8.16 7.63
C LEU A 115 10.26 8.35 6.13
N LYS A 116 11.10 9.30 5.73
CA LYS A 116 11.49 9.50 4.34
C LYS A 116 12.47 8.42 3.87
N ASN A 117 12.43 8.08 2.57
CA ASN A 117 13.44 7.18 2.01
C ASN A 117 14.83 7.82 2.10
N GLY A 118 15.86 7.03 2.42
CA GLY A 118 17.22 7.54 2.59
C GLY A 118 17.77 8.26 1.35
N VAL A 119 17.44 7.76 0.15
CA VAL A 119 17.84 8.34 -1.14
C VAL A 119 17.25 9.73 -1.41
N ASP A 120 16.13 10.06 -0.77
CA ASP A 120 15.43 11.34 -0.94
C ASP A 120 15.83 12.39 0.08
N LEU A 121 16.76 12.08 0.98
CA LEU A 121 17.24 13.00 2.00
C LEU A 121 18.26 13.98 1.44
N THR A 122 18.16 15.24 1.84
CA THR A 122 19.18 16.26 1.58
C THR A 122 20.45 15.98 2.39
N ASP A 123 21.60 16.52 1.99
CA ASP A 123 22.88 16.34 2.68
C ASP A 123 22.79 16.68 4.17
N LEU A 124 22.13 17.81 4.51
CA LEU A 124 21.92 18.22 5.90
C LEU A 124 21.02 17.20 6.65
N SER A 125 20.01 16.68 6.00
CA SER A 125 19.13 15.67 6.58
C SER A 125 19.84 14.34 6.80
N GLN A 126 20.74 13.96 5.92
CA GLN A 126 21.58 12.76 6.07
C GLN A 126 22.52 12.89 7.27
N ILE A 127 23.14 14.05 7.49
CA ILE A 127 23.96 14.30 8.68
C ILE A 127 23.12 14.18 9.96
N LYS A 128 21.93 14.76 9.97
CA LYS A 128 20.99 14.63 11.09
C LYS A 128 20.57 13.18 11.32
N LEU A 129 20.33 12.42 10.25
CA LEU A 129 20.00 11.01 10.34
C LEU A 129 21.10 10.22 11.08
N VAL A 130 22.36 10.42 10.73
CA VAL A 130 23.49 9.76 11.42
C VAL A 130 23.47 10.06 12.91
N LEU A 131 23.21 11.30 13.31
CA LEU A 131 23.12 11.68 14.74
C LEU A 131 21.93 11.00 15.42
N ILE A 132 20.78 10.92 14.73
CA ILE A 132 19.58 10.24 15.25
C ILE A 132 19.84 8.76 15.45
N LEU A 133 20.44 8.08 14.48
CA LEU A 133 20.70 6.64 14.54
C LEU A 133 21.76 6.26 15.57
N ARG A 134 22.66 7.18 15.93
CA ARG A 134 23.62 6.98 17.03
C ARG A 134 22.96 7.01 18.42
N HIS A 135 21.77 7.59 18.52
CA HIS A 135 21.08 7.73 19.81
C HIS A 135 20.63 6.38 20.39
N SER A 136 20.23 5.45 19.54
CA SER A 136 19.74 4.14 19.98
C SER A 136 20.01 3.06 18.94
N GLN A 137 20.60 1.96 19.38
CA GLN A 137 20.83 0.78 18.54
C GLN A 137 19.52 0.19 18.02
N ARG A 138 18.48 0.17 18.88
CA ARG A 138 17.15 -0.30 18.50
C ARG A 138 16.54 0.54 17.38
N LEU A 139 16.71 1.87 17.46
CA LEU A 139 16.23 2.81 16.46
C LEU A 139 16.98 2.64 15.13
N LYS A 140 18.28 2.41 15.20
CA LYS A 140 19.11 2.12 14.03
C LYS A 140 18.65 0.86 13.31
N LEU A 141 18.47 -0.25 14.01
CA LEU A 141 18.00 -1.52 13.44
C LEU A 141 16.61 -1.37 12.79
N ALA A 142 15.68 -0.67 13.45
CA ALA A 142 14.34 -0.43 12.92
C ALA A 142 14.38 0.42 11.63
N TYR A 143 15.27 1.41 11.56
CA TYR A 143 15.44 2.22 10.36
C TYR A 143 16.03 1.40 9.21
N GLU A 144 17.07 0.61 9.46
CA GLU A 144 17.71 -0.25 8.46
C GLU A 144 16.70 -1.23 7.85
N LEU A 145 15.87 -1.88 8.70
CA LEU A 145 14.79 -2.77 8.23
C LEU A 145 13.74 -2.05 7.37
N LYS A 146 13.47 -0.78 7.64
CA LYS A 146 12.53 0.01 6.81
C LYS A 146 13.11 0.28 5.42
N GLU A 147 14.44 0.44 5.32
CA GLU A 147 15.12 0.76 4.05
C GLU A 147 15.36 -0.48 3.15
N GLU A 148 15.30 -1.70 3.73
CA GLU A 148 15.34 -2.95 2.95
C GLU A 148 14.09 -3.15 2.09
#